data_e565422b23718539c43217b9539fe562
#
_entry.id   e565422b23718539c43217b9539fe562
#
_cell.length_a   1.000
_cell.length_b   1.000
_cell.length_c   1.000
_cell.angle_alpha   90.00
_cell.angle_beta   90.00
_cell.angle_gamma   90.00
#
_symmetry.space_group_name_H-M   'P 1'
#
loop_
_entity.id
_entity.type
_entity.pdbx_description
1 polymer ?
#
loop_
_entity_poly.entity_id
_entity_poly.type
_entity_poly.pdbx_seq_one_letter_code
_entity_poly.pdbx_strand_id
1 'polypeptide(L)'
;MKLIWHCHACFELISADGSVVFDPYSPGSVRGLELNPLRADCVICSHGHSDHNYTDGVELSGIDPGFSLTQVPTYHDGKLGALRGDNMCSVVEAEGMRIAHLGDLGHTLDHETAAKLKPLDVLMIPVGGYYTICPQQAKEISLALDAKTIIPMHYC
;
A
#
# COMPACT_ATOMS: atom_id res chain seq x y z
N MET A 1 6.89 -5.05 -16.28
CA MET A 1 6.08 -4.67 -15.08
C MET A 1 5.18 -3.48 -15.38
N LYS A 2 3.95 -3.43 -14.85
CA LYS A 2 3.00 -2.33 -14.97
C LYS A 2 2.36 -2.06 -13.61
N LEU A 3 2.31 -0.79 -13.17
CA LEU A 3 1.61 -0.35 -11.98
C LEU A 3 0.45 0.55 -12.41
N ILE A 4 -0.76 0.24 -11.96
CA ILE A 4 -2.00 0.97 -12.29
C ILE A 4 -2.58 1.52 -10.98
N TRP A 5 -2.91 2.80 -10.97
CA TRP A 5 -3.60 3.42 -9.85
C TRP A 5 -5.11 3.45 -10.10
N HIS A 6 -5.86 2.81 -9.22
CA HIS A 6 -7.33 2.76 -9.22
C HIS A 6 -7.95 3.77 -8.25
N CYS A 7 -7.27 4.88 -7.99
CA CYS A 7 -7.61 5.91 -7.03
C CYS A 7 -7.41 5.50 -5.55
N HIS A 8 -7.53 6.49 -4.64
CA HIS A 8 -7.34 6.33 -3.20
C HIS A 8 -5.99 5.66 -2.89
N ALA A 9 -6.00 4.54 -2.18
CA ALA A 9 -4.84 3.69 -1.93
C ALA A 9 -4.83 2.40 -2.77
N CYS A 10 -5.78 2.25 -3.72
CA CYS A 10 -5.90 1.05 -4.53
C CYS A 10 -4.95 1.07 -5.73
N PHE A 11 -4.05 0.10 -5.78
CA PHE A 11 -3.10 -0.11 -6.87
C PHE A 11 -3.15 -1.56 -7.36
N GLU A 12 -2.89 -1.73 -8.66
CA GLU A 12 -2.71 -3.04 -9.28
C GLU A 12 -1.30 -3.11 -9.87
N LEU A 13 -0.53 -4.09 -9.43
CA LEU A 13 0.77 -4.43 -9.98
C LEU A 13 0.64 -5.67 -10.87
N ILE A 14 1.09 -5.56 -12.11
CA ILE A 14 1.15 -6.68 -13.08
C ILE A 14 2.60 -6.87 -13.49
N SER A 15 3.11 -8.07 -13.31
CA SER A 15 4.47 -8.47 -13.66
C SER A 15 4.51 -9.84 -14.34
N ALA A 16 5.67 -10.26 -14.81
CA ALA A 16 5.89 -11.62 -15.29
C ALA A 16 5.78 -12.66 -14.16
N ASP A 17 6.03 -12.24 -12.91
CA ASP A 17 6.00 -13.10 -11.72
C ASP A 17 4.59 -13.20 -11.09
N GLY A 18 3.58 -12.52 -11.66
CA GLY A 18 2.21 -12.51 -11.19
C GLY A 18 1.64 -11.10 -11.02
N SER A 19 0.39 -11.05 -10.56
CA SER A 19 -0.36 -9.81 -10.35
C SER A 19 -0.90 -9.70 -8.92
N VAL A 20 -0.96 -8.45 -8.41
CA VAL A 20 -1.51 -8.15 -7.08
C VAL A 20 -2.31 -6.86 -7.10
N VAL A 21 -3.45 -6.86 -6.40
CA VAL A 21 -4.21 -5.66 -6.07
C VAL A 21 -3.93 -5.29 -4.61
N PHE A 22 -3.51 -4.05 -4.39
CA PHE A 22 -3.35 -3.47 -3.05
C PHE A 22 -4.59 -2.65 -2.68
N ASP A 23 -5.05 -2.80 -1.46
CA ASP A 23 -6.07 -1.98 -0.79
C ASP A 23 -7.31 -1.66 -1.66
N PRO A 24 -8.04 -2.65 -2.17
CA PRO A 24 -9.29 -2.39 -2.89
C PRO A 24 -10.34 -1.79 -1.95
N TYR A 25 -11.06 -0.76 -2.40
CA TYR A 25 -12.09 -0.09 -1.62
C TYR A 25 -13.51 -0.50 -2.01
N SER A 26 -14.41 -0.61 -1.01
CA SER A 26 -15.80 -1.00 -1.23
C SER A 26 -16.64 0.14 -1.82
N PRO A 27 -17.73 -0.19 -2.52
CA PRO A 27 -18.67 0.83 -3.02
C PRO A 27 -19.13 1.76 -1.90
N GLY A 28 -18.99 3.08 -2.12
CA GLY A 28 -19.41 4.13 -1.20
C GLY A 28 -18.47 4.39 -0.01
N SER A 29 -17.39 3.62 0.19
CA SER A 29 -16.42 3.87 1.26
C SER A 29 -15.53 5.08 0.97
N VAL A 30 -15.24 5.36 -0.29
CA VAL A 30 -14.50 6.54 -0.72
C VAL A 30 -15.42 7.46 -1.53
N ARG A 31 -15.62 8.68 -1.05
CA ARG A 31 -16.61 9.60 -1.62
C ARG A 31 -16.31 9.91 -3.09
N GLY A 32 -17.29 9.65 -3.96
CA GLY A 32 -17.20 9.98 -5.39
C GLY A 32 -16.31 9.05 -6.22
N LEU A 33 -15.86 7.94 -5.62
CA LEU A 33 -15.10 6.91 -6.32
C LEU A 33 -15.88 5.60 -6.35
N GLU A 34 -15.78 4.89 -7.47
CA GLU A 34 -16.28 3.53 -7.65
C GLU A 34 -15.15 2.67 -8.21
N LEU A 35 -14.93 1.51 -7.61
CA LEU A 35 -13.96 0.54 -8.08
C LEU A 35 -14.64 -0.41 -9.07
N ASN A 36 -14.12 -0.44 -10.30
CA ASN A 36 -14.56 -1.47 -11.26
C ASN A 36 -14.07 -2.86 -10.79
N PRO A 37 -14.77 -3.95 -11.13
CA PRO A 37 -14.30 -5.29 -10.85
C PRO A 37 -12.88 -5.49 -11.37
N LEU A 38 -12.01 -6.01 -10.52
CA LEU A 38 -10.61 -6.30 -10.83
C LEU A 38 -10.39 -7.81 -10.88
N ARG A 39 -9.26 -8.22 -11.48
CA ARG A 39 -8.80 -9.60 -11.44
C ARG A 39 -7.31 -9.62 -11.21
N ALA A 40 -6.85 -10.45 -10.25
CA ALA A 40 -5.43 -10.59 -9.91
C ALA A 40 -5.14 -12.00 -9.38
N ASP A 41 -3.86 -12.31 -9.20
CA ASP A 41 -3.44 -13.57 -8.59
C ASP A 41 -3.56 -13.52 -7.07
N CYS A 42 -3.38 -12.33 -6.47
CA CYS A 42 -3.66 -12.12 -5.05
C CYS A 42 -4.13 -10.69 -4.74
N VAL A 43 -4.62 -10.51 -3.50
CA VAL A 43 -4.97 -9.22 -2.92
C VAL A 43 -4.18 -9.03 -1.64
N ILE A 44 -3.61 -7.84 -1.45
CA ILE A 44 -2.89 -7.46 -0.24
C ILE A 44 -3.59 -6.24 0.37
N CYS A 45 -4.13 -6.40 1.58
CA CYS A 45 -4.78 -5.33 2.32
C CYS A 45 -3.87 -4.87 3.46
N SER A 46 -3.72 -3.56 3.61
CA SER A 46 -2.92 -2.97 4.68
C SER A 46 -3.60 -3.06 6.05
N HIS A 47 -4.93 -2.98 6.07
CA HIS A 47 -5.75 -3.08 7.29
C HIS A 47 -7.23 -3.35 6.96
N GLY A 48 -8.08 -3.45 7.98
CA GLY A 48 -9.46 -3.93 7.85
C GLY A 48 -10.53 -2.87 7.58
N HIS A 49 -10.20 -1.60 7.31
CA HIS A 49 -11.23 -0.59 6.98
C HIS A 49 -11.81 -0.82 5.60
N SER A 50 -13.07 -0.44 5.40
CA SER A 50 -13.85 -0.73 4.17
C SER A 50 -13.30 -0.05 2.91
N ASP A 51 -12.51 0.97 3.07
CA ASP A 51 -11.81 1.69 2.00
C ASP A 51 -10.45 1.07 1.63
N HIS A 52 -10.07 -0.07 2.28
CA HIS A 52 -8.82 -0.79 2.02
C HIS A 52 -8.97 -2.31 1.94
N ASN A 53 -10.14 -2.88 2.24
CA ASN A 53 -10.29 -4.33 2.41
C ASN A 53 -11.49 -4.93 1.66
N TYR A 54 -11.78 -4.43 0.47
CA TYR A 54 -12.85 -4.97 -0.38
C TYR A 54 -12.34 -6.10 -1.28
N THR A 55 -11.97 -7.22 -0.67
CA THR A 55 -11.45 -8.39 -1.39
C THR A 55 -12.48 -9.03 -2.34
N ASP A 56 -13.78 -8.92 -2.01
CA ASP A 56 -14.88 -9.42 -2.86
C ASP A 56 -14.98 -8.68 -4.21
N GLY A 57 -14.37 -7.50 -4.34
CA GLY A 57 -14.28 -6.73 -5.59
C GLY A 57 -13.18 -7.21 -6.54
N VAL A 58 -12.41 -8.24 -6.15
CA VAL A 58 -11.29 -8.76 -6.94
C VAL A 58 -11.49 -10.25 -7.20
N GLU A 59 -11.64 -10.61 -8.48
CA GLU A 59 -11.68 -12.02 -8.91
C GLU A 59 -10.25 -12.59 -8.85
N LEU A 60 -10.05 -13.61 -8.02
CA LEU A 60 -8.75 -14.29 -7.95
C LEU A 60 -8.59 -15.27 -9.11
N SER A 61 -7.43 -15.27 -9.74
CA SER A 61 -7.11 -16.17 -10.86
C SER A 61 -6.94 -17.63 -10.44
N GLY A 62 -6.66 -17.88 -9.16
CA GLY A 62 -6.29 -19.18 -8.64
C GLY A 62 -4.84 -19.61 -8.94
N ILE A 63 -4.03 -18.69 -9.47
CA ILE A 63 -2.60 -18.88 -9.72
C ILE A 63 -1.83 -18.37 -8.50
N ASP A 64 -0.85 -19.14 -8.04
CA ASP A 64 0.07 -18.69 -6.99
C ASP A 64 1.13 -17.77 -7.61
N PRO A 65 1.20 -16.49 -7.18
CA PRO A 65 2.17 -15.56 -7.76
C PRO A 65 3.61 -15.93 -7.40
N GLY A 66 4.53 -15.75 -8.35
CA GLY A 66 5.94 -16.07 -8.19
C GLY A 66 6.78 -14.97 -7.52
N PHE A 67 6.19 -13.83 -7.16
CA PHE A 67 6.91 -12.75 -6.48
C PHE A 67 7.08 -13.02 -4.98
N SER A 68 8.08 -12.40 -4.34
CA SER A 68 8.21 -12.45 -2.89
C SER A 68 7.49 -11.28 -2.22
N LEU A 69 6.92 -11.53 -1.03
CA LEU A 69 6.21 -10.55 -0.21
C LEU A 69 6.88 -10.42 1.15
N THR A 70 7.24 -9.18 1.51
CA THR A 70 7.65 -8.81 2.87
C THR A 70 6.61 -7.90 3.47
N GLN A 71 6.11 -8.23 4.67
CA GLN A 71 5.15 -7.41 5.40
C GLN A 71 5.76 -6.91 6.69
N VAL A 72 5.62 -5.61 6.94
CA VAL A 72 6.17 -4.93 8.12
C VAL A 72 5.02 -4.29 8.88
N PRO A 73 4.71 -4.77 10.11
CA PRO A 73 3.66 -4.20 10.94
C PRO A 73 3.99 -2.76 11.33
N THR A 74 2.99 -1.90 11.23
CA THR A 74 3.01 -0.50 11.63
C THR A 74 1.64 -0.12 12.20
N TYR A 75 1.37 1.17 12.40
CA TYR A 75 0.10 1.63 12.96
C TYR A 75 -0.53 2.72 12.11
N HIS A 76 -1.86 2.75 12.11
CA HIS A 76 -2.67 3.75 11.43
C HIS A 76 -2.77 5.08 12.21
N ASP A 77 -1.96 5.25 13.24
CA ASP A 77 -1.88 6.49 14.04
C ASP A 77 -0.56 6.60 14.80
N GLY A 78 -0.29 7.80 15.33
CA GLY A 78 0.91 8.08 16.13
C GLY A 78 0.82 7.64 17.61
N LYS A 79 -0.17 6.80 17.97
CA LYS A 79 -0.40 6.29 19.34
C LYS A 79 -0.41 4.76 19.40
N LEU A 80 0.42 4.13 18.56
CA LEU A 80 0.58 2.69 18.50
C LEU A 80 -0.75 1.94 18.22
N GLY A 81 -1.55 2.46 17.31
CA GLY A 81 -2.83 1.88 16.91
C GLY A 81 -4.00 2.14 17.85
N ALA A 82 -3.81 2.88 18.95
CA ALA A 82 -4.86 3.10 19.94
C ALA A 82 -6.07 3.90 19.42
N LEU A 83 -5.93 4.61 18.31
CA LEU A 83 -7.01 5.43 17.73
C LEU A 83 -7.64 4.78 16.50
N ARG A 84 -6.84 4.16 15.61
CA ARG A 84 -7.29 3.66 14.30
C ARG A 84 -6.85 2.23 14.00
N GLY A 85 -6.11 1.61 14.92
CA GLY A 85 -5.67 0.23 14.79
C GLY A 85 -4.33 0.07 14.09
N ASP A 86 -4.10 -1.18 13.69
CA ASP A 86 -2.88 -1.62 13.03
C ASP A 86 -2.87 -1.22 11.56
N ASN A 87 -1.69 -1.17 10.99
CA ASN A 87 -1.44 -1.02 9.57
C ASN A 87 -0.30 -1.95 9.15
N MET A 88 -0.31 -2.42 7.93
CA MET A 88 0.71 -3.28 7.36
C MET A 88 1.36 -2.58 6.15
N CYS A 89 2.65 -2.30 6.24
CA CYS A 89 3.43 -1.92 5.08
C CYS A 89 3.86 -3.19 4.33
N SER A 90 3.62 -3.24 3.03
CA SER A 90 3.92 -4.40 2.19
C SER A 90 4.95 -4.07 1.12
N VAL A 91 5.95 -4.93 0.94
CA VAL A 91 6.94 -4.84 -0.14
C VAL A 91 6.81 -6.08 -1.01
N VAL A 92 6.47 -5.87 -2.28
CA VAL A 92 6.49 -6.91 -3.31
C VAL A 92 7.80 -6.80 -4.08
N GLU A 93 8.47 -7.94 -4.25
CA GLU A 93 9.68 -8.05 -5.05
C GLU A 93 9.40 -8.93 -6.26
N ALA A 94 9.37 -8.31 -7.44
CA ALA A 94 9.05 -8.93 -8.72
C ALA A 94 9.93 -8.34 -9.82
N GLU A 95 10.34 -9.17 -10.79
CA GLU A 95 11.24 -8.78 -11.90
C GLU A 95 12.51 -8.04 -11.42
N GLY A 96 13.02 -8.36 -10.22
CA GLY A 96 14.19 -7.72 -9.63
C GLY A 96 13.93 -6.29 -9.11
N MET A 97 12.69 -5.84 -9.03
CA MET A 97 12.28 -4.54 -8.47
C MET A 97 11.56 -4.72 -7.14
N ARG A 98 11.77 -3.78 -6.23
CA ARG A 98 11.12 -3.73 -4.90
C ARG A 98 10.11 -2.59 -4.86
N ILE A 99 8.84 -2.95 -4.70
CA ILE A 99 7.70 -2.04 -4.72
C ILE A 99 7.03 -2.06 -3.35
N ALA A 100 7.02 -0.92 -2.66
CA ALA A 100 6.39 -0.78 -1.35
C ALA A 100 5.04 -0.07 -1.42
N HIS A 101 4.07 -0.60 -0.68
CA HIS A 101 2.80 0.04 -0.38
C HIS A 101 2.72 0.25 1.14
N LEU A 102 2.63 1.51 1.60
CA LEU A 102 2.68 1.81 3.03
C LEU A 102 1.30 1.80 3.70
N GLY A 103 0.22 1.50 2.96
CA GLY A 103 -1.14 1.53 3.50
C GLY A 103 -1.47 2.90 4.10
N ASP A 104 -2.18 2.90 5.20
CA ASP A 104 -2.53 4.10 5.95
C ASP A 104 -1.56 4.39 7.09
N LEU A 105 -0.27 4.36 6.77
CA LEU A 105 0.77 4.69 7.74
C LEU A 105 0.46 6.01 8.46
N GLY A 106 0.34 5.96 9.80
CA GLY A 106 -0.06 7.09 10.63
C GLY A 106 1.05 7.70 11.50
N HIS A 107 2.29 7.25 11.34
CA HIS A 107 3.44 7.73 12.14
C HIS A 107 4.76 7.70 11.36
N THR A 108 5.79 8.34 11.89
CA THR A 108 7.15 8.25 11.36
C THR A 108 7.74 6.86 11.61
N LEU A 109 8.59 6.40 10.69
CA LEU A 109 9.28 5.11 10.83
C LEU A 109 10.55 5.26 11.68
N ASP A 110 10.79 4.32 12.56
CA ASP A 110 12.10 4.17 13.19
C ASP A 110 13.12 3.53 12.24
N HIS A 111 14.38 3.53 12.66
CA HIS A 111 15.48 3.02 11.83
C HIS A 111 15.34 1.51 11.54
N GLU A 112 14.85 0.73 12.47
CA GLU A 112 14.69 -0.73 12.31
C GLU A 112 13.58 -1.05 11.30
N THR A 113 12.44 -0.39 11.43
CA THR A 113 11.31 -0.53 10.50
C THR A 113 11.69 -0.06 9.09
N ALA A 114 12.35 1.09 8.98
CA ALA A 114 12.85 1.59 7.69
C ALA A 114 13.85 0.64 7.04
N ALA A 115 14.73 -0.01 7.81
CA ALA A 115 15.72 -0.96 7.31
C ALA A 115 15.08 -2.23 6.69
N LYS A 116 13.90 -2.66 7.19
CA LYS A 116 13.16 -3.80 6.65
C LYS A 116 12.51 -3.50 5.30
N LEU A 117 12.16 -2.24 5.05
CA LEU A 117 11.49 -1.81 3.82
C LEU A 117 12.46 -1.60 2.66
N LYS A 118 13.61 -0.97 2.89
CA LYS A 118 14.58 -0.57 1.84
C LYS A 118 15.55 -1.67 1.41
N PRO A 119 16.21 -1.51 0.22
CA PRO A 119 16.03 -0.43 -0.74
C PRO A 119 14.74 -0.56 -1.54
N LEU A 120 14.24 0.55 -2.13
CA LEU A 120 12.99 0.57 -2.89
C LEU A 120 13.18 1.17 -4.29
N ASP A 121 12.57 0.53 -5.29
CA ASP A 121 12.44 1.10 -6.64
C ASP A 121 11.20 1.99 -6.76
N VAL A 122 10.10 1.56 -6.13
CA VAL A 122 8.83 2.30 -6.10
C VAL A 122 8.28 2.32 -4.68
N LEU A 123 7.81 3.49 -4.25
CA LEU A 123 7.19 3.73 -2.96
C LEU A 123 5.81 4.38 -3.15
N MET A 124 4.74 3.68 -2.82
CA MET A 124 3.39 4.22 -2.68
C MET A 124 3.19 4.65 -1.23
N ILE A 125 3.00 5.96 -1.00
CA ILE A 125 3.01 6.57 0.34
C ILE A 125 1.81 7.49 0.55
N PRO A 126 1.07 7.36 1.67
CA PRO A 126 -0.05 8.24 1.96
C PRO A 126 0.42 9.65 2.30
N VAL A 127 -0.37 10.67 1.92
CA VAL A 127 -0.06 12.08 2.15
C VAL A 127 -1.25 12.89 2.67
N GLY A 128 -2.35 12.24 3.04
CA GLY A 128 -3.62 12.90 3.39
C GLY A 128 -3.60 13.76 4.65
N GLY A 129 -2.77 13.42 5.64
CA GLY A 129 -2.49 14.25 6.83
C GLY A 129 -3.54 14.21 7.94
N TYR A 130 -4.77 13.81 7.68
CA TYR A 130 -5.81 13.73 8.71
C TYR A 130 -5.90 12.33 9.35
N TYR A 131 -6.01 11.31 8.52
CA TYR A 131 -6.03 9.91 8.94
C TYR A 131 -4.64 9.29 8.88
N THR A 132 -3.79 9.74 7.98
CA THR A 132 -2.46 9.23 7.69
C THR A 132 -1.38 10.25 8.00
N ILE A 133 -0.12 9.94 7.73
CA ILE A 133 0.98 10.91 7.80
C ILE A 133 0.72 12.10 6.90
N CYS A 134 1.22 13.27 7.32
CA CYS A 134 1.13 14.50 6.52
C CYS A 134 2.21 14.55 5.41
N PRO A 135 2.08 15.44 4.42
CA PRO A 135 3.05 15.55 3.31
C PRO A 135 4.50 15.77 3.77
N GLN A 136 4.70 16.50 4.89
CA GLN A 136 6.04 16.72 5.43
C GLN A 136 6.65 15.41 5.96
N GLN A 137 5.89 14.64 6.71
CA GLN A 137 6.33 13.33 7.21
C GLN A 137 6.56 12.35 6.05
N ALA A 138 5.68 12.35 5.04
CA ALA A 138 5.84 11.53 3.84
C ALA A 138 7.16 11.84 3.11
N LYS A 139 7.53 13.12 2.97
CA LYS A 139 8.80 13.54 2.41
C LYS A 139 9.98 12.98 3.22
N GLU A 140 9.95 13.12 4.54
CA GLU A 140 11.02 12.63 5.43
C GLU A 140 11.20 11.11 5.34
N ILE A 141 10.08 10.37 5.33
CA ILE A 141 10.08 8.91 5.18
C ILE A 141 10.61 8.51 3.78
N SER A 142 10.18 9.18 2.73
CA SER A 142 10.65 8.90 1.37
C SER A 142 12.16 9.06 1.21
N LEU A 143 12.73 10.09 1.86
CA LEU A 143 14.18 10.29 1.90
C LEU A 143 14.89 9.21 2.73
N ALA A 144 14.32 8.82 3.87
CA ALA A 144 14.89 7.78 4.73
C ALA A 144 14.86 6.39 4.07
N LEU A 145 13.87 6.11 3.22
CA LEU A 145 13.72 4.87 2.48
C LEU A 145 14.53 4.82 1.18
N ASP A 146 15.11 5.95 0.74
CA ASP A 146 15.91 6.08 -0.49
C ASP A 146 15.19 5.48 -1.71
N ALA A 147 13.91 5.80 -1.86
CA ALA A 147 13.08 5.29 -2.93
C ALA A 147 13.37 6.03 -4.26
N LYS A 148 13.56 5.29 -5.35
CA LYS A 148 13.86 5.86 -6.68
C LYS A 148 12.65 6.57 -7.30
N THR A 149 11.45 6.03 -7.07
CA THR A 149 10.18 6.59 -7.54
C THR A 149 9.21 6.68 -6.37
N ILE A 150 8.59 7.83 -6.18
CA ILE A 150 7.63 8.08 -5.09
C ILE A 150 6.27 8.40 -5.71
N ILE A 151 5.25 7.68 -5.28
CA ILE A 151 3.86 7.86 -5.72
C ILE A 151 3.03 8.24 -4.49
N PRO A 152 2.61 9.51 -4.37
CA PRO A 152 1.71 9.92 -3.30
C PRO A 152 0.30 9.34 -3.51
N MET A 153 -0.34 8.94 -2.43
CA MET A 153 -1.69 8.37 -2.43
C MET A 153 -2.50 8.87 -1.23
N HIS A 154 -3.78 8.45 -1.14
CA HIS A 154 -4.66 8.74 0.00
C HIS A 154 -4.74 10.24 0.31
N TYR A 155 -4.94 11.05 -0.73
CA TYR A 155 -5.11 12.51 -0.62
C TYR A 155 -6.47 12.89 -1.19
N CYS A 156 -7.45 13.09 -0.34
CA CYS A 156 -8.77 13.70 -0.69
C CYS A 156 -9.55 13.95 0.58
#